data_c22db0049e8298d30aa6f08b0a0eb734
#
_entry.id   c22db0049e8298d30aa6f08b0a0eb734
#
_cell.length_a   1.000
_cell.length_b   1.000
_cell.length_c   1.000
_cell.angle_alpha   90.00
_cell.angle_beta   90.00
_cell.angle_gamma   90.00
#
_symmetry.space_group_name_H-M   'P 1'
#
loop_
_entity.id
_entity.type
_entity.pdbx_description
1 polymer ?
#
loop_
_entity_poly.entity_id
_entity_poly.type
_entity_poly.pdbx_seq_one_letter_code
_entity_poly.pdbx_strand_id
1 'polypeptide(L)'
;MRIDATISRLSAELINERRENEIIEQLEVTAQGVGAIRYDKEGSSSDDSDRMEKAAIRLAETRTKIAKQRIERAAFRAEVSGRFYNLLDAVPAYFLDLHYVRGLTFRQIGELTGRAPGTVCEIVKRARKEITAIYARFGEDVEI
;
A
#
# COMPACT_ATOMS: atom_id res chain seq x y z
N MET A 1 9.55 -12.09 -13.72
CA MET A 1 9.72 -11.32 -12.46
C MET A 1 9.99 -12.29 -11.33
N ARG A 2 11.06 -12.09 -10.60
CA ARG A 2 11.39 -12.97 -9.47
C ARG A 2 10.39 -12.75 -8.32
N ILE A 3 9.94 -13.82 -7.70
CA ILE A 3 8.96 -13.75 -6.61
C ILE A 3 9.42 -12.86 -5.45
N ASP A 4 10.69 -12.92 -5.09
CA ASP A 4 11.24 -12.10 -4.02
C ASP A 4 11.23 -10.61 -4.36
N ALA A 5 11.53 -10.26 -5.61
CA ALA A 5 11.43 -8.88 -6.08
C ALA A 5 9.98 -8.38 -6.08
N THR A 6 9.03 -9.23 -6.45
CA THR A 6 7.61 -8.93 -6.40
C THR A 6 7.14 -8.67 -4.97
N ILE A 7 7.51 -9.54 -4.03
CA ILE A 7 7.17 -9.38 -2.61
C ILE A 7 7.81 -8.12 -2.03
N SER A 8 9.07 -7.86 -2.36
CA SER A 8 9.75 -6.64 -1.91
C SER A 8 9.07 -5.38 -2.43
N ARG A 9 8.64 -5.38 -3.68
CA ARG A 9 7.87 -4.28 -4.27
C ARG A 9 6.53 -4.08 -3.57
N LEU A 10 5.78 -5.15 -3.31
CA LEU A 10 4.51 -5.06 -2.57
C LEU A 10 4.71 -4.46 -1.18
N SER A 11 5.73 -4.90 -0.46
CA SER A 11 6.05 -4.37 0.87
C SER A 11 6.42 -2.89 0.82
N ALA A 12 7.24 -2.48 -0.15
CA ALA A 12 7.61 -1.08 -0.35
C ALA A 12 6.40 -0.21 -0.68
N GLU A 13 5.46 -0.71 -1.49
CA GLU A 13 4.24 0.01 -1.82
C GLU A 13 3.32 0.23 -0.62
N LEU A 14 3.21 -0.75 0.29
CA LEU A 14 2.46 -0.60 1.53
C LEU A 14 3.05 0.48 2.45
N ILE A 15 4.37 0.53 2.55
CA ILE A 15 5.08 1.57 3.31
C ILE A 15 4.83 2.95 2.67
N ASN A 16 4.92 3.04 1.35
CA ASN A 16 4.68 4.28 0.63
C ASN A 16 3.25 4.79 0.81
N GLU A 17 2.26 3.92 0.81
CA GLU A 17 0.87 4.31 1.08
C GLU A 17 0.68 4.93 2.46
N ARG A 18 1.29 4.36 3.48
CA ARG A 18 1.25 4.94 4.83
C ARG A 18 1.88 6.33 4.85
N ARG A 19 3.04 6.48 4.22
CA ARG A 19 3.75 7.74 4.13
C ARG A 19 2.95 8.80 3.35
N GLU A 20 2.30 8.41 2.27
CA GLU A 20 1.43 9.28 1.48
C GLU A 20 0.23 9.78 2.29
N ASN A 21 -0.40 8.92 3.08
CA ASN A 21 -1.49 9.32 3.96
C ASN A 21 -1.05 10.35 5.00
N GLU A 22 0.14 10.18 5.58
CA GLU A 22 0.72 11.14 6.51
C GLU A 22 0.99 12.50 5.84
N ILE A 23 1.54 12.50 4.62
CA ILE A 23 1.77 13.72 3.85
C ILE A 23 0.47 14.44 3.55
N ILE A 24 -0.57 13.73 3.13
CA ILE A 24 -1.90 14.30 2.87
C ILE A 24 -2.47 14.93 4.15
N GLU A 25 -2.41 14.24 5.28
CA GLU A 25 -2.88 14.77 6.56
C GLU A 25 -2.15 16.05 6.94
N GLN A 26 -0.83 16.10 6.80
CA GLN A 26 -0.05 17.30 7.08
C GLN A 26 -0.42 18.46 6.16
N LEU A 27 -0.62 18.20 4.89
CA LEU A 27 -1.03 19.21 3.91
C LEU A 27 -2.46 19.69 4.16
N GLU A 28 -3.37 18.82 4.56
CA GLU A 28 -4.74 19.17 4.93
C GLU A 28 -4.76 20.09 6.15
N VAL A 29 -3.99 19.77 7.18
CA VAL A 29 -3.87 20.61 8.37
C VAL A 29 -3.34 22.00 7.99
N THR A 30 -2.34 22.08 7.12
CA THR A 30 -1.80 23.36 6.65
C THR A 30 -2.80 24.13 5.82
N ALA A 31 -3.53 23.45 4.91
CA ALA A 31 -4.51 24.09 4.04
C ALA A 31 -5.77 24.55 4.79
N GLN A 32 -6.17 23.87 5.87
CA GLN A 32 -7.30 24.26 6.72
C GLN A 32 -6.99 25.42 7.65
N GLY A 33 -5.77 25.91 7.62
CA GLY A 33 -5.40 27.11 8.33
C GLY A 33 -5.18 26.90 9.81
N VAL A 34 -4.17 26.15 10.18
CA VAL A 34 -3.57 26.22 11.53
C VAL A 34 -3.18 27.65 11.87
N GLY A 35 -2.99 28.51 10.84
CA GLY A 35 -2.86 29.96 10.97
C GLY A 35 -4.11 30.68 11.45
N ALA A 36 -5.30 30.09 11.39
CA ALA A 36 -6.54 30.68 11.88
C ALA A 36 -6.57 30.91 13.41
N ILE A 37 -5.66 30.31 14.14
CA ILE A 37 -5.48 30.53 15.59
C ILE A 37 -4.78 31.85 15.90
N ARG A 38 -4.30 32.58 14.90
CA ARG A 38 -3.57 33.84 15.05
C ARG A 38 -4.44 35.06 14.74
N TYR A 39 -5.56 35.18 15.41
CA TYR A 39 -6.44 36.35 15.28
C TYR A 39 -5.83 37.66 15.76
N ASP A 40 -4.70 37.65 16.46
CA ASP A 40 -4.13 38.81 17.12
C ASP A 40 -3.04 39.54 16.33
N LYS A 41 -2.77 39.15 15.09
CA LYS A 41 -1.80 39.85 14.23
C LYS A 41 -2.50 40.64 13.14
N GLU A 42 -2.85 41.88 13.46
CA GLU A 42 -3.22 42.85 12.44
C GLU A 42 -2.00 43.09 11.51
N GLY A 43 -2.19 42.82 10.21
CA GLY A 43 -1.23 43.17 9.18
C GLY A 43 -0.50 42.04 8.45
N SER A 44 -0.71 40.76 8.83
CA SER A 44 -0.09 39.63 8.14
C SER A 44 -1.07 38.84 7.22
N SER A 45 -2.22 39.41 6.94
CA SER A 45 -3.29 38.75 6.21
C SER A 45 -2.96 38.36 4.76
N SER A 46 -2.08 39.13 4.09
CA SER A 46 -1.69 38.82 2.71
C SER A 46 -0.69 37.65 2.60
N ASP A 47 0.30 37.59 3.51
CA ASP A 47 1.27 36.50 3.51
C ASP A 47 0.67 35.19 3.97
N ASP A 48 -0.23 35.22 4.95
CA ASP A 48 -0.95 34.02 5.42
C ASP A 48 -1.95 33.52 4.37
N SER A 49 -2.61 34.44 3.65
CA SER A 49 -3.50 34.12 2.53
C SER A 49 -2.73 33.46 1.39
N ASP A 50 -1.56 33.98 1.02
CA ASP A 50 -0.69 33.38 0.00
C ASP A 50 -0.17 32.00 0.41
N ARG A 51 0.18 31.82 1.68
CA ARG A 51 0.59 30.50 2.21
C ARG A 51 -0.53 29.49 2.14
N MET A 52 -1.75 29.89 2.53
CA MET A 52 -2.92 29.02 2.47
C MET A 52 -3.27 28.63 1.03
N GLU A 53 -3.21 29.58 0.11
CA GLU A 53 -3.44 29.35 -1.30
C GLU A 53 -2.40 28.39 -1.90
N LYS A 54 -1.11 28.62 -1.63
CA LYS A 54 -0.02 27.73 -2.06
C LYS A 54 -0.14 26.35 -1.46
N ALA A 55 -0.52 26.25 -0.19
CA ALA A 55 -0.75 24.97 0.48
C ALA A 55 -1.95 24.22 -0.14
N ALA A 56 -3.02 24.91 -0.48
CA ALA A 56 -4.19 24.30 -1.14
C ALA A 56 -3.85 23.79 -2.54
N ILE A 57 -3.09 24.55 -3.32
CA ILE A 57 -2.60 24.14 -4.65
C ILE A 57 -1.70 22.91 -4.53
N ARG A 58 -0.76 22.92 -3.60
CA ARG A 58 0.14 21.78 -3.35
C ARG A 58 -0.62 20.54 -2.94
N LEU A 59 -1.64 20.69 -2.08
CA LEU A 59 -2.51 19.59 -1.68
C LEU A 59 -3.25 18.98 -2.86
N ALA A 60 -3.84 19.81 -3.74
CA ALA A 60 -4.54 19.35 -4.93
C ALA A 60 -3.60 18.61 -5.90
N GLU A 61 -2.41 19.15 -6.16
CA GLU A 61 -1.39 18.52 -7.00
C GLU A 61 -0.90 17.19 -6.41
N THR A 62 -0.65 17.17 -5.11
CA THR A 62 -0.22 15.96 -4.40
C THR A 62 -1.30 14.88 -4.43
N ARG A 63 -2.56 15.25 -4.19
CA ARG A 63 -3.70 14.30 -4.29
C ARG A 63 -3.83 13.70 -5.69
N THR A 64 -3.67 14.51 -6.73
CA THR A 64 -3.73 14.04 -8.12
C THR A 64 -2.60 13.06 -8.42
N LYS A 65 -1.38 13.37 -8.01
CA LYS A 65 -0.21 12.50 -8.17
C LYS A 65 -0.38 11.18 -7.42
N ILE A 66 -0.81 11.24 -6.17
CA ILE A 66 -1.05 10.06 -5.35
C ILE A 66 -2.17 9.20 -5.93
N ALA A 67 -3.25 9.81 -6.42
CA ALA A 67 -4.34 9.09 -7.06
C ALA A 67 -3.87 8.27 -8.27
N LYS A 68 -3.03 8.85 -9.12
CA LYS A 68 -2.42 8.13 -10.25
C LYS A 68 -1.54 6.97 -9.78
N GLN A 69 -0.71 7.19 -8.80
CA GLN A 69 0.16 6.15 -8.24
C GLN A 69 -0.63 5.01 -7.58
N ARG A 70 -1.75 5.34 -6.92
CA ARG A 70 -2.64 4.34 -6.32
C ARG A 70 -3.32 3.47 -7.37
N ILE A 71 -3.72 4.05 -8.50
CA ILE A 71 -4.29 3.28 -9.61
C ILE A 71 -3.26 2.30 -10.17
N GLU A 72 -2.04 2.73 -10.40
CA GLU A 72 -0.95 1.88 -10.89
C GLU A 72 -0.62 0.75 -9.90
N ARG A 73 -0.57 1.07 -8.61
CA ARG A 73 -0.34 0.08 -7.56
C ARG A 73 -1.50 -0.91 -7.41
N ALA A 74 -2.73 -0.43 -7.52
CA ALA A 74 -3.91 -1.31 -7.49
C ALA A 74 -3.89 -2.29 -8.68
N ALA A 75 -3.54 -1.82 -9.87
CA ALA A 75 -3.38 -2.66 -11.04
C ALA A 75 -2.28 -3.72 -10.84
N PHE A 76 -1.15 -3.32 -10.30
CA PHE A 76 -0.05 -4.25 -9.98
C PHE A 76 -0.46 -5.30 -8.93
N ARG A 77 -1.14 -4.89 -7.87
CA ARG A 77 -1.64 -5.80 -6.84
C ARG A 77 -2.65 -6.80 -7.39
N ALA A 78 -3.57 -6.33 -8.22
CA ALA A 78 -4.56 -7.19 -8.87
C ALA A 78 -3.88 -8.22 -9.77
N GLU A 79 -2.86 -7.83 -10.50
CA GLU A 79 -2.06 -8.72 -11.32
C GLU A 79 -1.35 -9.79 -10.47
N VAL A 80 -0.66 -9.40 -9.41
CA VAL A 80 0.01 -10.34 -8.49
C VAL A 80 -0.99 -11.28 -7.82
N SER A 81 -2.11 -10.76 -7.34
CA SER A 81 -3.18 -11.57 -6.75
C SER A 81 -3.70 -12.61 -7.75
N GLY A 82 -3.99 -12.19 -8.97
CA GLY A 82 -4.41 -13.10 -10.04
C GLY A 82 -3.41 -14.21 -10.30
N ARG A 83 -2.15 -13.92 -10.19
CA ARG A 83 -1.04 -14.88 -10.30
C ARG A 83 -1.09 -15.95 -9.24
N PHE A 84 -1.27 -15.55 -8.00
CA PHE A 84 -1.35 -16.51 -6.90
C PHE A 84 -2.51 -17.49 -7.12
N TYR A 85 -3.68 -17.00 -7.52
CA TYR A 85 -4.85 -17.85 -7.79
C TYR A 85 -4.71 -18.71 -9.03
N ASN A 86 -3.93 -18.29 -10.01
CA ASN A 86 -3.69 -19.09 -11.22
C ASN A 86 -2.65 -20.21 -11.01
N LEU A 87 -1.67 -19.97 -10.14
CA LEU A 87 -0.56 -20.90 -9.94
C LEU A 87 -0.72 -21.83 -8.74
N LEU A 88 -1.52 -21.45 -7.76
CA LEU A 88 -1.73 -22.18 -6.51
C LEU A 88 -3.19 -22.58 -6.35
N ASP A 89 -3.42 -23.57 -5.48
CA ASP A 89 -4.77 -23.89 -5.01
C ASP A 89 -5.38 -22.69 -4.25
N ALA A 90 -6.69 -22.65 -4.17
CA ALA A 90 -7.42 -21.50 -3.64
C ALA A 90 -6.99 -21.09 -2.22
N VAL A 91 -6.77 -22.06 -1.32
CA VAL A 91 -6.41 -21.76 0.07
C VAL A 91 -4.99 -21.15 0.20
N PRO A 92 -3.93 -21.77 -0.33
CA PRO A 92 -2.59 -21.15 -0.33
C PRO A 92 -2.57 -19.78 -1.00
N ALA A 93 -3.23 -19.65 -2.15
CA ALA A 93 -3.33 -18.38 -2.87
C ALA A 93 -4.00 -17.29 -2.03
N TYR A 94 -5.08 -17.61 -1.36
CA TYR A 94 -5.82 -16.70 -0.49
C TYR A 94 -4.96 -16.19 0.68
N PHE A 95 -4.21 -17.07 1.33
CA PHE A 95 -3.32 -16.67 2.43
C PHE A 95 -2.15 -15.79 1.95
N LEU A 96 -1.58 -16.08 0.78
CA LEU A 96 -0.57 -15.20 0.18
C LEU A 96 -1.14 -13.82 -0.17
N ASP A 97 -2.33 -13.80 -0.74
CA ASP A 97 -3.03 -12.55 -1.07
C ASP A 97 -3.28 -11.70 0.17
N LEU A 98 -3.82 -12.28 1.23
CA LEU A 98 -4.08 -11.58 2.48
C LEU A 98 -2.81 -10.99 3.10
N HIS A 99 -1.72 -11.74 3.10
CA HIS A 99 -0.49 -11.30 3.74
C HIS A 99 0.33 -10.33 2.90
N TYR A 100 0.63 -10.69 1.65
CA TYR A 100 1.54 -9.90 0.81
C TYR A 100 0.85 -8.82 -0.02
N VAL A 101 -0.33 -9.06 -0.53
CA VAL A 101 -1.05 -8.09 -1.34
C VAL A 101 -1.84 -7.10 -0.48
N ARG A 102 -2.57 -7.61 0.51
CA ARG A 102 -3.39 -6.80 1.42
C ARG A 102 -2.66 -6.32 2.66
N GLY A 103 -1.48 -6.86 2.95
CA GLY A 103 -0.63 -6.42 4.05
C GLY A 103 -1.12 -6.76 5.44
N LEU A 104 -1.95 -7.80 5.58
CA LEU A 104 -2.44 -8.25 6.87
C LEU A 104 -1.37 -9.02 7.64
N THR A 105 -1.33 -8.82 8.94
CA THR A 105 -0.48 -9.62 9.84
C THR A 105 -1.02 -11.03 10.00
N PHE A 106 -0.18 -11.96 10.44
CA PHE A 106 -0.62 -13.33 10.71
C PHE A 106 -1.73 -13.40 11.76
N ARG A 107 -1.70 -12.49 12.72
CA ARG A 107 -2.75 -12.36 13.73
C ARG A 107 -4.08 -11.91 13.11
N GLN A 108 -4.05 -10.90 12.27
CA GLN A 108 -5.24 -10.40 11.56
C GLN A 108 -5.83 -11.47 10.65
N ILE A 109 -4.98 -12.21 9.93
CA ILE A 109 -5.41 -13.32 9.08
C ILE A 109 -6.03 -14.44 9.94
N GLY A 110 -5.41 -14.73 11.08
CA GLY A 110 -5.94 -15.73 12.04
C GLY A 110 -7.33 -15.35 12.54
N GLU A 111 -7.53 -14.09 12.91
CA GLU A 111 -8.85 -13.59 13.33
C GLU A 111 -9.90 -13.68 12.22
N LEU A 112 -9.50 -13.37 10.97
CA LEU A 112 -10.37 -13.43 9.81
C LEU A 112 -10.75 -14.86 9.42
N THR A 113 -9.82 -15.81 9.53
CA THR A 113 -9.97 -17.19 9.06
C THR A 113 -10.29 -18.19 10.17
N GLY A 114 -10.29 -17.76 11.42
CA GLY A 114 -10.49 -18.62 12.58
C GLY A 114 -9.33 -19.57 12.86
N ARG A 115 -8.11 -19.20 12.49
CA ARG A 115 -6.90 -20.01 12.67
C ARG A 115 -5.91 -19.33 13.62
N ALA A 116 -5.09 -20.12 14.30
CA ALA A 116 -4.01 -19.60 15.13
C ALA A 116 -2.95 -18.89 14.29
N PRO A 117 -2.32 -17.80 14.78
CA PRO A 117 -1.30 -17.06 14.03
C PRO A 117 -0.11 -17.93 13.59
N GLY A 118 0.29 -18.89 14.40
CA GLY A 118 1.36 -19.84 14.05
C GLY A 118 0.99 -20.74 12.88
N THR A 119 -0.26 -21.19 12.81
CA THR A 119 -0.79 -21.97 11.69
C THR A 119 -0.83 -21.13 10.41
N VAL A 120 -1.28 -19.88 10.51
CA VAL A 120 -1.27 -18.94 9.38
C VAL A 120 0.15 -18.73 8.86
N CYS A 121 1.12 -18.52 9.74
CA CYS A 121 2.53 -18.36 9.40
C CYS A 121 3.05 -19.58 8.61
N GLU A 122 2.73 -20.80 9.03
CA GLU A 122 3.14 -22.02 8.35
C GLU A 122 2.49 -22.15 6.98
N ILE A 123 1.22 -21.84 6.86
CA ILE A 123 0.50 -21.88 5.57
C ILE A 123 1.13 -20.89 4.58
N VAL A 124 1.40 -19.66 5.02
CA VAL A 124 2.03 -18.62 4.20
C VAL A 124 3.44 -19.04 3.77
N LYS A 125 4.25 -19.57 4.68
CA LYS A 125 5.60 -20.04 4.36
C LYS A 125 5.58 -21.19 3.35
N ARG A 126 4.67 -22.12 3.54
CA ARG A 126 4.50 -23.27 2.63
C ARG A 126 4.05 -22.83 1.26
N ALA A 127 3.07 -21.95 1.19
CA ALA A 127 2.58 -21.38 -0.06
C ALA A 127 3.67 -20.59 -0.80
N ARG A 128 4.48 -19.82 -0.08
CA ARG A 128 5.62 -19.10 -0.66
C ARG A 128 6.67 -20.06 -1.24
N LYS A 129 6.98 -21.14 -0.54
CA LYS A 129 7.89 -22.17 -1.06
C LYS A 129 7.34 -22.82 -2.33
N GLU A 130 6.06 -23.12 -2.33
CA GLU A 130 5.38 -23.74 -3.47
C GLU A 130 5.42 -22.84 -4.71
N ILE A 131 5.08 -21.56 -4.56
CA ILE A 131 5.11 -20.61 -5.67
C ILE A 131 6.55 -20.36 -6.14
N THR A 132 7.51 -20.30 -5.24
CA THR A 132 8.93 -20.17 -5.58
C THR A 132 9.41 -21.37 -6.39
N ALA A 133 9.00 -22.58 -6.01
CA ALA A 133 9.33 -23.79 -6.75
C ALA A 133 8.69 -23.81 -8.14
N ILE A 134 7.47 -23.33 -8.29
CA ILE A 134 6.79 -23.19 -9.58
C ILE A 134 7.55 -22.22 -10.49
N TYR A 135 7.94 -21.06 -9.96
CA TYR A 135 8.74 -20.09 -10.71
C TYR A 135 10.11 -20.65 -11.12
N ALA A 136 10.78 -21.36 -10.24
CA ALA A 136 12.07 -21.99 -10.55
C ALA A 136 11.94 -23.07 -11.62
N ARG A 137 10.82 -23.81 -11.61
CA ARG A 137 10.57 -24.91 -12.56
C ARG A 137 10.24 -24.41 -13.97
N PHE A 138 9.48 -23.31 -14.07
CA PHE A 138 9.03 -22.78 -15.36
C PHE A 138 9.90 -21.65 -15.90
N GLY A 139 10.95 -21.25 -15.17
CA GLY A 139 11.84 -20.16 -15.54
C GLY A 139 11.23 -18.78 -15.31
N GLU A 140 12.00 -17.74 -15.64
CA GLU A 140 11.57 -16.33 -15.51
C GLU A 140 10.47 -15.96 -16.52
N ASP A 141 10.15 -16.86 -17.46
CA ASP A 141 9.21 -16.65 -18.56
C ASP A 141 7.74 -16.96 -18.21
N VAL A 142 7.44 -17.37 -17.00
CA VAL A 142 6.07 -17.37 -16.54
C VAL A 142 5.70 -15.91 -16.26
N GLU A 143 5.50 -15.20 -17.37
CA GLU A 143 4.77 -13.95 -17.30
C GLU A 143 3.37 -14.23 -16.75
N ILE A 144 3.21 -13.60 -15.82
CA ILE A 144 2.01 -13.62 -15.16
C ILE A 144 1.23 -12.47 -15.65
#